data_05bf1d0f4fe2ef263767c881d9a6e66d
#
_entry.id   05bf1d0f4fe2ef263767c881d9a6e66d
#
_cell.length_a   1.000
_cell.length_b   1.000
_cell.length_c   1.000
_cell.angle_alpha   90.00
_cell.angle_beta   90.00
_cell.angle_gamma   90.00
#
_symmetry.space_group_name_H-M   'P 1'
#
loop_
_entity.id
_entity.type
_entity.pdbx_description
1 polymer ?
#
loop_
_entity_poly.entity_id
_entity_poly.type
_entity_poly.pdbx_seq_one_letter_code
_entity_poly.pdbx_strand_id
1 'polypeptide(L)'
;MEEQSRINKQAWEYRAYEFWVKRDGAPAEYATSIKADPAAMLKKHRHYFEDVAGKAIANICGSNGRKAVPLALVGADVTVFDISEENARYALELAHYAETKIEYIIGDIYAIDLTRYSDRFDILYLEGGILHYFADLKRFLQILFAILKPGGQLILSDFHPVGRWIDADLTYRPRYFDQALHASDLAYKSHFTDQEQADFPDVAVRYFTLSEILNGVIATHFTLQQFEEHRGWNGENIPGEFTLLATKSREGRNG
;
A
#
# COMPACT_ATOMS: atom_id res chain seq x y z
N MET A 1 -0.96 3.08 20.06
CA MET A 1 -0.64 3.66 18.74
C MET A 1 0.63 4.46 18.90
N GLU A 2 1.61 4.22 18.06
CA GLU A 2 2.86 4.96 18.03
C GLU A 2 2.64 6.42 17.56
N GLU A 3 3.57 7.31 17.91
CA GLU A 3 3.44 8.74 17.58
C GLU A 3 3.35 8.97 16.08
N GLN A 4 4.19 8.30 15.28
CA GLN A 4 4.12 8.37 13.82
C GLN A 4 2.76 7.93 13.29
N SER A 5 2.23 6.79 13.75
CA SER A 5 0.91 6.29 13.34
C SER A 5 -0.21 7.28 13.70
N ARG A 6 -0.10 7.94 14.86
CA ARG A 6 -1.08 8.94 15.29
C ARG A 6 -1.09 10.16 14.37
N ILE A 7 0.09 10.69 14.03
CA ILE A 7 0.25 11.81 13.09
C ILE A 7 -0.32 11.42 11.73
N ASN A 8 0.07 10.25 11.22
CA ASN A 8 -0.36 9.78 9.90
C ASN A 8 -1.86 9.49 9.85
N LYS A 9 -2.46 8.95 10.95
CA LYS A 9 -3.92 8.79 11.02
C LYS A 9 -4.62 10.14 10.88
N GLN A 10 -4.21 11.13 11.67
CA GLN A 10 -4.82 12.47 11.63
C GLN A 10 -4.72 13.09 10.22
N ALA A 11 -3.60 12.91 9.55
CA ALA A 11 -3.40 13.42 8.19
C ALA A 11 -4.30 12.67 7.17
N TRP A 12 -4.30 11.34 7.19
CA TRP A 12 -5.08 10.53 6.25
C TRP A 12 -6.60 10.55 6.50
N GLU A 13 -7.07 11.09 7.65
CA GLU A 13 -8.47 11.40 7.89
C GLU A 13 -8.89 12.73 7.26
N TYR A 14 -7.94 13.67 7.06
CA TYR A 14 -8.28 15.03 6.65
C TYR A 14 -8.73 15.09 5.20
N ARG A 15 -10.02 15.26 4.97
CA ARG A 15 -10.66 15.40 3.64
C ARG A 15 -10.36 14.26 2.66
N ALA A 16 -10.02 13.07 3.15
CA ALA A 16 -9.65 11.95 2.28
C ALA A 16 -10.83 11.50 1.39
N TYR A 17 -12.03 11.39 1.93
CA TYR A 17 -13.22 11.06 1.13
C TYR A 17 -13.46 12.09 0.01
N GLU A 18 -13.38 13.38 0.34
CA GLU A 18 -13.53 14.45 -0.64
C GLU A 18 -12.48 14.37 -1.75
N PHE A 19 -11.22 14.08 -1.38
CA PHE A 19 -10.15 13.88 -2.36
C PHE A 19 -10.48 12.73 -3.32
N TRP A 20 -10.94 11.59 -2.80
CA TRP A 20 -11.28 10.46 -3.65
C TRP A 20 -12.43 10.76 -4.59
N VAL A 21 -13.45 11.48 -4.13
CA VAL A 21 -14.54 11.96 -4.99
C VAL A 21 -14.02 12.91 -6.07
N LYS A 22 -13.13 13.84 -5.73
CA LYS A 22 -12.53 14.76 -6.72
C LYS A 22 -11.69 14.04 -7.78
N ARG A 23 -10.94 13.00 -7.38
CA ARG A 23 -10.00 12.31 -8.26
C ARG A 23 -10.65 11.20 -9.10
N ASP A 24 -11.46 10.37 -8.46
CA ASP A 24 -11.98 9.12 -9.05
C ASP A 24 -13.49 9.21 -9.37
N GLY A 25 -14.18 10.26 -8.91
CA GLY A 25 -15.63 10.40 -8.97
C GLY A 25 -16.35 9.88 -7.73
N ALA A 26 -17.67 10.02 -7.71
CA ALA A 26 -18.49 9.42 -6.67
C ALA A 26 -18.37 7.89 -6.69
N PRO A 27 -18.47 7.18 -5.53
CA PRO A 27 -18.32 5.72 -5.49
C PRO A 27 -19.20 4.96 -6.50
N ALA A 28 -20.43 5.43 -6.75
CA ALA A 28 -21.34 4.82 -7.72
C ALA A 28 -20.84 4.92 -9.18
N GLU A 29 -20.27 6.07 -9.54
CA GLU A 29 -19.71 6.31 -10.86
C GLU A 29 -18.44 5.49 -11.07
N TYR A 30 -17.55 5.52 -10.08
CA TYR A 30 -16.30 4.78 -10.13
C TYR A 30 -16.53 3.26 -10.15
N ALA A 31 -17.53 2.75 -9.41
CA ALA A 31 -17.92 1.35 -9.44
C ALA A 31 -18.29 0.88 -10.86
N THR A 32 -18.99 1.72 -11.63
CA THR A 32 -19.34 1.41 -13.03
C THR A 32 -18.09 1.20 -13.88
N SER A 33 -17.08 2.05 -13.73
CA SER A 33 -15.80 1.93 -14.44
C SER A 33 -15.03 0.67 -14.05
N ILE A 34 -15.02 0.33 -12.75
CA ILE A 34 -14.34 -0.87 -12.26
C ILE A 34 -15.03 -2.15 -12.75
N LYS A 35 -16.37 -2.19 -12.73
CA LYS A 35 -17.16 -3.35 -13.21
C LYS A 35 -16.93 -3.63 -14.69
N ALA A 36 -16.64 -2.61 -15.50
CA ALA A 36 -16.41 -2.77 -16.94
C ALA A 36 -15.15 -3.62 -17.25
N ASP A 37 -14.07 -3.45 -16.51
CA ASP A 37 -12.86 -4.28 -16.59
C ASP A 37 -12.11 -4.26 -15.25
N PRO A 38 -12.50 -5.13 -14.29
CA PRO A 38 -11.85 -5.17 -12.98
C PRO A 38 -10.35 -5.47 -13.06
N ALA A 39 -9.94 -6.35 -13.97
CA ALA A 39 -8.54 -6.74 -14.11
C ALA A 39 -7.66 -5.59 -14.63
N ALA A 40 -8.18 -4.71 -15.48
CA ALA A 40 -7.44 -3.54 -15.96
C ALA A 40 -7.10 -2.56 -14.82
N MET A 41 -7.92 -2.51 -13.75
CA MET A 41 -7.65 -1.66 -12.59
C MET A 41 -6.40 -2.08 -11.82
N LEU A 42 -5.92 -3.30 -11.98
CA LEU A 42 -4.68 -3.81 -11.37
C LEU A 42 -3.43 -3.37 -12.15
N LYS A 43 -3.60 -2.81 -13.35
CA LYS A 43 -2.53 -2.23 -14.19
C LYS A 43 -1.36 -3.21 -14.40
N LYS A 44 -0.12 -2.76 -14.16
CA LYS A 44 1.11 -3.55 -14.27
C LYS A 44 1.14 -4.80 -13.39
N HIS A 45 0.35 -4.84 -12.32
CA HIS A 45 0.30 -5.98 -11.39
C HIS A 45 -0.73 -7.06 -11.78
N ARG A 46 -1.50 -6.86 -12.86
CA ARG A 46 -2.58 -7.75 -13.27
C ARG A 46 -2.15 -9.23 -13.35
N HIS A 47 -0.96 -9.50 -13.85
CA HIS A 47 -0.43 -10.86 -14.04
C HIS A 47 -0.23 -11.64 -12.73
N TYR A 48 -0.10 -10.95 -11.57
CA TYR A 48 -0.03 -11.61 -10.26
C TYR A 48 -1.39 -12.13 -9.77
N PHE A 49 -2.48 -11.71 -10.41
CA PHE A 49 -3.85 -11.95 -9.95
C PHE A 49 -4.73 -12.70 -10.96
N GLU A 50 -4.12 -13.44 -11.89
CA GLU A 50 -4.86 -14.18 -12.91
C GLU A 50 -5.65 -15.37 -12.35
N ASP A 51 -5.21 -15.96 -11.25
CA ASP A 51 -5.85 -17.10 -10.59
C ASP A 51 -6.01 -16.85 -9.09
N VAL A 52 -6.95 -15.97 -8.73
CA VAL A 52 -7.20 -15.56 -7.34
C VAL A 52 -8.58 -15.89 -6.82
N ALA A 53 -9.42 -16.55 -7.62
CA ALA A 53 -10.75 -16.95 -7.16
C ALA A 53 -10.65 -17.82 -5.91
N GLY A 54 -11.33 -17.40 -4.84
CA GLY A 54 -11.32 -18.06 -3.53
C GLY A 54 -10.03 -17.89 -2.72
N LYS A 55 -9.02 -17.17 -3.20
CA LYS A 55 -7.83 -16.86 -2.39
C LYS A 55 -8.10 -15.70 -1.43
N ALA A 56 -7.60 -15.85 -0.21
CA ALA A 56 -7.63 -14.79 0.80
C ALA A 56 -6.50 -13.78 0.51
N ILE A 57 -6.85 -12.54 0.23
CA ILE A 57 -5.91 -11.46 -0.08
C ILE A 57 -6.00 -10.36 0.97
N ALA A 58 -4.87 -9.98 1.59
CA ALA A 58 -4.79 -8.77 2.39
C ALA A 58 -4.25 -7.62 1.52
N ASN A 59 -5.05 -6.57 1.36
CA ASN A 59 -4.61 -5.32 0.76
C ASN A 59 -4.20 -4.36 1.88
N ILE A 60 -2.90 -4.29 2.14
CA ILE A 60 -2.31 -3.51 3.23
C ILE A 60 -2.18 -2.04 2.82
N CYS A 61 -2.64 -1.11 3.68
CA CYS A 61 -2.80 0.30 3.38
C CYS A 61 -3.61 0.50 2.09
N GLY A 62 -4.74 -0.23 2.00
CA GLY A 62 -5.50 -0.36 0.76
C GLY A 62 -6.35 0.85 0.41
N SER A 63 -6.32 1.88 1.26
CA SER A 63 -6.88 3.20 1.02
C SER A 63 -8.37 3.14 0.58
N ASN A 64 -8.75 3.84 -0.47
CA ASN A 64 -10.12 3.95 -0.97
C ASN A 64 -10.69 2.68 -1.66
N GLY A 65 -10.01 1.55 -1.55
CA GLY A 65 -10.49 0.28 -2.12
C GLY A 65 -10.30 0.10 -3.62
N ARG A 66 -9.64 1.03 -4.31
CA ARG A 66 -9.42 0.99 -5.78
C ARG A 66 -8.70 -0.27 -6.29
N LYS A 67 -8.05 -1.01 -5.39
CA LYS A 67 -7.42 -2.31 -5.68
C LYS A 67 -8.20 -3.46 -5.06
N ALA A 68 -8.73 -3.26 -3.87
CA ALA A 68 -9.50 -4.27 -3.15
C ALA A 68 -10.80 -4.65 -3.89
N VAL A 69 -11.55 -3.66 -4.36
CA VAL A 69 -12.82 -3.92 -5.07
C VAL A 69 -12.62 -4.68 -6.38
N PRO A 70 -11.67 -4.31 -7.27
CA PRO A 70 -11.36 -5.13 -8.45
C PRO A 70 -10.94 -6.56 -8.11
N LEU A 71 -10.11 -6.77 -7.07
CA LEU A 71 -9.70 -8.11 -6.64
C LEU A 71 -10.90 -8.93 -6.16
N ALA A 72 -11.84 -8.33 -5.43
CA ALA A 72 -13.06 -9.00 -5.01
C ALA A 72 -13.97 -9.35 -6.20
N LEU A 73 -14.06 -8.48 -7.21
CA LEU A 73 -14.83 -8.74 -8.43
C LEU A 73 -14.27 -9.88 -9.29
N VAL A 74 -12.94 -10.12 -9.25
CA VAL A 74 -12.33 -11.30 -9.90
C VAL A 74 -12.33 -12.55 -9.01
N GLY A 75 -13.06 -12.51 -7.89
CA GLY A 75 -13.38 -13.67 -7.06
C GLY A 75 -12.49 -13.90 -5.85
N ALA A 76 -11.60 -12.98 -5.50
CA ALA A 76 -10.82 -13.08 -4.27
C ALA A 76 -11.64 -12.75 -3.02
N ASP A 77 -11.27 -13.34 -1.87
CA ASP A 77 -11.73 -12.94 -0.54
C ASP A 77 -10.79 -11.86 0.01
N VAL A 78 -11.22 -10.59 -0.01
CA VAL A 78 -10.33 -9.46 0.21
C VAL A 78 -10.58 -8.81 1.57
N THR A 79 -9.50 -8.71 2.36
CA THR A 79 -9.46 -7.90 3.59
C THR A 79 -8.53 -6.70 3.37
N VAL A 80 -9.04 -5.51 3.61
CA VAL A 80 -8.26 -4.26 3.61
C VAL A 80 -7.83 -3.93 5.03
N PHE A 81 -6.57 -3.57 5.21
CA PHE A 81 -6.06 -2.98 6.46
C PHE A 81 -5.65 -1.55 6.17
N ASP A 82 -6.28 -0.58 6.80
CA ASP A 82 -5.95 0.84 6.64
C ASP A 82 -6.25 1.61 7.92
N ILE A 83 -5.58 2.73 8.12
CA ILE A 83 -5.71 3.51 9.35
C ILE A 83 -6.86 4.52 9.30
N SER A 84 -7.34 4.87 8.09
CA SER A 84 -8.28 5.96 7.85
C SER A 84 -9.74 5.47 7.76
N GLU A 85 -10.62 6.08 8.55
CA GLU A 85 -12.07 5.87 8.49
C GLU A 85 -12.69 6.48 7.23
N GLU A 86 -12.17 7.62 6.77
CA GLU A 86 -12.63 8.28 5.55
C GLU A 86 -12.27 7.45 4.29
N ASN A 87 -11.11 6.81 4.27
CA ASN A 87 -10.75 5.83 3.25
C ASN A 87 -11.71 4.63 3.29
N ALA A 88 -11.98 4.09 4.48
CA ALA A 88 -12.89 2.96 4.66
C ALA A 88 -14.30 3.29 4.16
N ARG A 89 -14.79 4.49 4.49
CA ARG A 89 -16.12 4.93 4.04
C ARG A 89 -16.22 4.90 2.52
N TYR A 90 -15.26 5.49 1.81
CA TYR A 90 -15.26 5.49 0.35
C TYR A 90 -15.16 4.05 -0.20
N ALA A 91 -14.25 3.22 0.34
CA ALA A 91 -14.03 1.86 -0.12
C ALA A 91 -15.25 0.95 0.06
N LEU A 92 -15.97 1.08 1.19
CA LEU A 92 -17.17 0.29 1.46
C LEU A 92 -18.35 0.73 0.59
N GLU A 93 -18.54 2.04 0.36
CA GLU A 93 -19.51 2.54 -0.60
C GLU A 93 -19.19 2.06 -2.03
N LEU A 94 -17.91 2.11 -2.43
CA LEU A 94 -17.45 1.61 -3.72
C LEU A 94 -17.75 0.12 -3.90
N ALA A 95 -17.48 -0.71 -2.90
CA ALA A 95 -17.78 -2.14 -2.91
C ALA A 95 -19.30 -2.40 -3.00
N HIS A 96 -20.11 -1.61 -2.28
CA HIS A 96 -21.55 -1.69 -2.33
C HIS A 96 -22.09 -1.43 -3.75
N TYR A 97 -21.68 -0.33 -4.39
CA TYR A 97 -22.12 0.00 -5.76
C TYR A 97 -21.53 -0.94 -6.83
N ALA A 98 -20.37 -1.53 -6.54
CA ALA A 98 -19.81 -2.57 -7.39
C ALA A 98 -20.49 -3.94 -7.21
N GLU A 99 -21.45 -4.07 -6.28
CA GLU A 99 -22.18 -5.31 -5.96
C GLU A 99 -21.22 -6.44 -5.51
N THR A 100 -20.18 -6.08 -4.80
CA THR A 100 -19.21 -7.02 -4.21
C THR A 100 -18.99 -6.74 -2.73
N LYS A 101 -18.15 -7.55 -2.08
CA LYS A 101 -17.85 -7.40 -0.65
C LYS A 101 -16.36 -7.41 -0.42
N ILE A 102 -15.92 -6.54 0.48
CA ILE A 102 -14.59 -6.52 1.06
C ILE A 102 -14.73 -6.45 2.59
N GLU A 103 -13.85 -7.09 3.33
CA GLU A 103 -13.68 -6.80 4.75
C GLU A 103 -12.74 -5.59 4.87
N TYR A 104 -13.10 -4.61 5.71
CA TYR A 104 -12.25 -3.44 5.93
C TYR A 104 -11.95 -3.29 7.41
N ILE A 105 -10.68 -3.39 7.78
CA ILE A 105 -10.17 -3.31 9.14
C ILE A 105 -9.50 -1.96 9.33
N ILE A 106 -10.17 -1.09 10.10
CA ILE A 106 -9.67 0.26 10.41
C ILE A 106 -8.76 0.16 11.62
N GLY A 107 -7.49 0.53 11.46
CA GLY A 107 -6.54 0.55 12.57
C GLY A 107 -5.09 0.62 12.16
N ASP A 108 -4.24 0.77 13.16
CA ASP A 108 -2.79 0.70 13.00
C ASP A 108 -2.37 -0.75 12.76
N ILE A 109 -1.67 -1.03 11.66
CA ILE A 109 -1.18 -2.37 11.35
C ILE A 109 -0.23 -2.91 12.43
N TYR A 110 0.46 -2.04 13.16
CA TYR A 110 1.28 -2.44 14.31
C TYR A 110 0.47 -3.00 15.48
N ALA A 111 -0.84 -2.76 15.52
CA ALA A 111 -1.77 -3.26 16.52
C ALA A 111 -2.69 -4.37 16.02
N ILE A 112 -2.39 -4.95 14.86
CA ILE A 112 -3.18 -6.06 14.28
C ILE A 112 -3.27 -7.24 15.26
N ASP A 113 -4.46 -7.83 15.35
CA ASP A 113 -4.67 -9.04 16.14
C ASP A 113 -4.07 -10.27 15.45
N LEU A 114 -2.84 -10.60 15.80
CA LEU A 114 -2.16 -11.77 15.26
C LEU A 114 -2.81 -13.10 15.66
N THR A 115 -3.65 -13.15 16.70
CA THR A 115 -4.39 -14.37 17.03
C THR A 115 -5.47 -14.69 16.00
N ARG A 116 -6.02 -13.65 15.39
CA ARG A 116 -7.04 -13.73 14.33
C ARG A 116 -6.45 -13.90 12.93
N TYR A 117 -5.31 -13.26 12.66
CA TYR A 117 -4.81 -13.09 11.29
C TYR A 117 -3.52 -13.85 10.97
N SER A 118 -2.87 -14.55 11.92
CA SER A 118 -1.69 -15.39 11.62
C SER A 118 -2.02 -16.46 10.58
N ASP A 119 -1.12 -16.64 9.59
CA ASP A 119 -1.24 -17.62 8.51
C ASP A 119 -2.61 -17.60 7.79
N ARG A 120 -3.19 -16.42 7.65
CA ARG A 120 -4.55 -16.24 7.13
C ARG A 120 -4.60 -16.00 5.62
N PHE A 121 -3.63 -15.29 5.05
CA PHE A 121 -3.70 -14.79 3.69
C PHE A 121 -2.83 -15.58 2.72
N ASP A 122 -3.34 -15.84 1.53
CA ASP A 122 -2.60 -16.45 0.43
C ASP A 122 -1.70 -15.42 -0.27
N ILE A 123 -2.15 -14.15 -0.32
CA ILE A 123 -1.44 -13.05 -0.93
C ILE A 123 -1.52 -11.81 -0.03
N LEU A 124 -0.38 -11.13 0.16
CA LEU A 124 -0.34 -9.77 0.67
C LEU A 124 -0.04 -8.82 -0.49
N TYR A 125 -0.87 -7.81 -0.66
CA TYR A 125 -0.71 -6.83 -1.71
C TYR A 125 -0.58 -5.42 -1.14
N LEU A 126 0.55 -4.79 -1.47
CA LEU A 126 0.90 -3.42 -1.10
C LEU A 126 1.26 -2.66 -2.37
N GLU A 127 0.64 -1.48 -2.57
CA GLU A 127 0.92 -0.67 -3.77
C GLU A 127 0.76 0.82 -3.49
N GLY A 128 1.75 1.59 -3.87
CA GLY A 128 1.63 3.03 -4.01
C GLY A 128 2.17 3.88 -2.85
N GLY A 129 3.41 3.68 -2.44
CA GLY A 129 4.07 4.55 -1.47
C GLY A 129 3.64 4.29 -0.03
N ILE A 130 4.00 3.15 0.51
CA ILE A 130 3.55 2.65 1.82
C ILE A 130 4.68 2.64 2.85
N LEU A 131 5.85 2.15 2.47
CA LEU A 131 6.93 1.85 3.42
C LEU A 131 7.36 3.06 4.26
N HIS A 132 7.35 4.25 3.69
CA HIS A 132 7.77 5.47 4.38
C HIS A 132 6.85 5.91 5.53
N TYR A 133 5.65 5.33 5.67
CA TYR A 133 4.77 5.56 6.81
C TYR A 133 5.12 4.71 8.04
N PHE A 134 6.11 3.82 7.95
CA PHE A 134 6.51 2.89 9.02
C PHE A 134 7.97 3.11 9.41
N ALA A 135 8.23 3.70 10.59
CA ALA A 135 9.61 3.93 11.06
C ALA A 135 10.34 2.62 11.36
N ASP A 136 9.65 1.63 11.90
CA ASP A 136 10.17 0.29 12.18
C ASP A 136 9.83 -0.68 11.05
N LEU A 137 10.61 -0.63 9.96
CA LEU A 137 10.44 -1.51 8.81
C LEU A 137 10.55 -3.00 9.19
N LYS A 138 11.43 -3.34 10.14
CA LYS A 138 11.60 -4.73 10.58
C LYS A 138 10.32 -5.26 11.22
N ARG A 139 9.74 -4.54 12.15
CA ARG A 139 8.50 -4.91 12.80
C ARG A 139 7.34 -4.99 11.80
N PHE A 140 7.26 -4.03 10.87
CA PHE A 140 6.27 -4.04 9.81
C PHE A 140 6.36 -5.33 8.97
N LEU A 141 7.56 -5.68 8.48
CA LEU A 141 7.78 -6.89 7.69
C LEU A 141 7.52 -8.17 8.50
N GLN A 142 7.84 -8.18 9.80
CA GLN A 142 7.52 -9.32 10.68
C GLN A 142 6.01 -9.56 10.81
N ILE A 143 5.22 -8.49 10.88
CA ILE A 143 3.76 -8.59 10.88
C ILE A 143 3.26 -9.17 9.55
N LEU A 144 3.76 -8.66 8.42
CA LEU A 144 3.41 -9.18 7.10
C LEU A 144 3.75 -10.67 7.00
N PHE A 145 4.93 -11.06 7.48
CA PHE A 145 5.33 -12.47 7.50
C PHE A 145 4.41 -13.33 8.37
N ALA A 146 4.00 -12.83 9.54
CA ALA A 146 3.13 -13.55 10.46
C ALA A 146 1.74 -13.82 9.86
N ILE A 147 1.14 -12.85 9.16
CA ILE A 147 -0.22 -12.98 8.62
C ILE A 147 -0.27 -13.74 7.29
N LEU A 148 0.85 -13.89 6.59
CA LEU A 148 0.94 -14.64 5.35
C LEU A 148 1.01 -16.14 5.61
N LYS A 149 0.24 -16.95 4.88
CA LYS A 149 0.30 -18.42 4.94
C LYS A 149 1.68 -18.93 4.50
N PRO A 150 2.12 -20.10 5.02
CA PRO A 150 3.23 -20.83 4.40
C PRO A 150 2.95 -21.09 2.91
N GLY A 151 3.88 -20.74 2.03
CA GLY A 151 3.72 -20.78 0.58
C GLY A 151 2.97 -19.59 -0.03
N GLY A 152 2.50 -18.66 0.78
CA GLY A 152 1.86 -17.43 0.33
C GLY A 152 2.84 -16.43 -0.29
N GLN A 153 2.30 -15.43 -0.99
CA GLN A 153 3.05 -14.45 -1.76
C GLN A 153 2.91 -13.05 -1.17
N LEU A 154 4.01 -12.33 -1.06
CA LEU A 154 4.07 -10.90 -0.82
C LEU A 154 4.34 -10.17 -2.14
N ILE A 155 3.42 -9.33 -2.57
CA ILE A 155 3.54 -8.43 -3.72
C ILE A 155 3.62 -7.01 -3.15
N LEU A 156 4.81 -6.44 -3.15
CA LEU A 156 5.10 -5.11 -2.62
C LEU A 156 5.58 -4.21 -3.76
N SER A 157 4.79 -3.22 -4.12
CA SER A 157 5.18 -2.16 -5.04
C SER A 157 5.20 -0.82 -4.32
N ASP A 158 6.35 -0.13 -4.39
CA ASP A 158 6.54 1.14 -3.69
C ASP A 158 7.40 2.10 -4.53
N PHE A 159 7.52 3.33 -4.08
CA PHE A 159 8.41 4.30 -4.70
C PHE A 159 9.86 3.85 -4.60
N HIS A 160 10.56 3.97 -5.70
CA HIS A 160 11.98 3.62 -5.71
C HIS A 160 12.80 4.63 -4.89
N PRO A 161 13.65 4.17 -3.96
CA PRO A 161 14.44 5.08 -3.11
C PRO A 161 15.28 6.10 -3.90
N VAL A 162 15.84 5.73 -5.04
CA VAL A 162 16.62 6.66 -5.88
C VAL A 162 15.74 7.76 -6.46
N GLY A 163 14.57 7.42 -6.99
CA GLY A 163 13.66 8.39 -7.62
C GLY A 163 13.18 9.49 -6.68
N ARG A 164 13.14 9.23 -5.37
CA ARG A 164 12.76 10.24 -4.36
C ARG A 164 13.78 11.35 -4.14
N TRP A 165 15.03 11.14 -4.53
CA TRP A 165 16.13 12.07 -4.30
C TRP A 165 16.59 12.77 -5.57
N ILE A 166 15.80 12.63 -6.64
CA ILE A 166 16.05 13.27 -7.92
C ILE A 166 14.84 14.13 -8.25
N ASP A 167 15.04 15.44 -8.32
CA ASP A 167 14.00 16.39 -8.69
C ASP A 167 13.65 16.27 -10.19
N ALA A 168 12.57 16.89 -10.61
CA ALA A 168 12.10 16.87 -12.00
C ALA A 168 13.13 17.46 -12.99
N ASP A 169 14.04 18.31 -12.51
CA ASP A 169 15.18 18.86 -13.28
C ASP A 169 16.42 17.96 -13.22
N LEU A 170 16.30 16.74 -12.68
CA LEU A 170 17.37 15.77 -12.46
C LEU A 170 18.46 16.22 -11.46
N THR A 171 18.17 17.19 -10.62
CA THR A 171 19.06 17.58 -9.53
C THR A 171 18.96 16.57 -8.37
N TYR A 172 20.10 16.16 -7.85
CA TYR A 172 20.18 15.21 -6.75
C TYR A 172 20.04 15.89 -5.39
N ARG A 173 19.16 15.40 -4.53
CA ARG A 173 19.07 15.77 -3.11
C ARG A 173 19.90 14.81 -2.26
N PRO A 174 20.94 15.25 -1.56
CA PRO A 174 21.89 14.37 -0.88
C PRO A 174 21.36 13.86 0.48
N ARG A 175 20.25 13.09 0.50
CA ARG A 175 19.64 12.55 1.73
C ARG A 175 19.35 11.05 1.68
N TYR A 176 19.90 10.32 0.72
CA TYR A 176 19.62 8.90 0.50
C TYR A 176 19.84 8.02 1.74
N PHE A 177 20.80 8.35 2.59
CA PHE A 177 21.12 7.62 3.82
C PHE A 177 20.56 8.25 5.10
N ASP A 178 19.68 9.23 4.95
CA ASP A 178 19.03 9.86 6.10
C ASP A 178 17.97 8.95 6.70
N GLN A 179 18.13 8.63 8.00
CA GLN A 179 17.23 7.71 8.73
C GLN A 179 16.26 8.44 9.66
N ALA A 180 16.25 9.77 9.66
CA ALA A 180 15.38 10.55 10.51
C ALA A 180 13.91 10.48 10.06
N LEU A 181 13.00 10.78 10.98
CA LEU A 181 11.63 11.09 10.65
C LEU A 181 11.55 12.53 10.14
N HIS A 182 10.79 12.71 9.08
CA HIS A 182 10.54 14.01 8.46
C HIS A 182 9.05 14.31 8.41
N ALA A 183 8.68 15.57 8.57
CA ALA A 183 7.39 16.07 8.15
C ALA A 183 7.38 16.17 6.61
N SER A 184 6.27 15.79 6.01
CA SER A 184 6.06 15.85 4.56
C SER A 184 4.61 16.20 4.27
N ASP A 185 4.37 16.81 3.12
CA ASP A 185 3.02 17.04 2.67
C ASP A 185 2.24 15.74 2.52
N LEU A 186 0.96 15.78 2.87
CA LEU A 186 0.04 14.69 2.59
C LEU A 186 -0.09 14.49 1.07
N ALA A 187 -0.06 13.23 0.63
CA ALA A 187 0.08 12.86 -0.78
C ALA A 187 -0.94 13.51 -1.75
N TYR A 188 -2.11 13.88 -1.27
CA TYR A 188 -3.16 14.50 -2.08
C TYR A 188 -3.38 16.00 -1.82
N LYS A 189 -2.57 16.64 -0.98
CA LYS A 189 -2.67 18.08 -0.65
C LYS A 189 -2.71 18.96 -1.91
N SER A 190 -1.89 18.66 -2.91
CA SER A 190 -1.82 19.41 -4.16
C SER A 190 -3.08 19.37 -5.04
N HIS A 191 -4.05 18.51 -4.73
CA HIS A 191 -5.35 18.48 -5.41
C HIS A 191 -6.36 19.50 -4.88
N PHE A 192 -5.95 20.30 -3.91
CA PHE A 192 -6.76 21.37 -3.32
C PHE A 192 -6.17 22.74 -3.66
N THR A 193 -6.97 23.79 -3.54
CA THR A 193 -6.51 25.16 -3.81
C THR A 193 -5.45 25.59 -2.80
N ASP A 194 -4.59 26.55 -3.17
CA ASP A 194 -3.52 27.05 -2.29
C ASP A 194 -4.06 27.53 -0.93
N GLN A 195 -5.25 28.14 -0.91
CA GLN A 195 -5.90 28.58 0.33
C GLN A 195 -6.29 27.39 1.22
N GLU A 196 -6.82 26.32 0.63
CA GLU A 196 -7.23 25.12 1.35
C GLU A 196 -6.00 24.33 1.86
N GLN A 197 -4.91 24.32 1.08
CA GLN A 197 -3.67 23.62 1.45
C GLN A 197 -3.04 24.11 2.75
N ALA A 198 -3.30 25.35 3.15
CA ALA A 198 -2.76 25.92 4.38
C ALA A 198 -3.21 25.17 5.65
N ASP A 199 -4.38 24.54 5.62
CA ASP A 199 -4.96 23.81 6.75
C ASP A 199 -4.61 22.31 6.76
N PHE A 200 -3.89 21.82 5.72
CA PHE A 200 -3.56 20.39 5.63
C PHE A 200 -2.49 20.01 6.65
N PRO A 201 -2.75 18.97 7.44
CA PRO A 201 -1.72 18.42 8.33
C PRO A 201 -0.62 17.72 7.53
N ASP A 202 0.58 17.77 8.08
CA ASP A 202 1.70 16.98 7.54
C ASP A 202 1.60 15.53 7.95
N VAL A 203 2.23 14.66 7.15
CA VAL A 203 2.52 13.27 7.50
C VAL A 203 3.93 13.15 8.08
N ALA A 204 4.13 12.17 8.95
CA ALA A 204 5.45 11.80 9.45
C ALA A 204 5.99 10.61 8.64
N VAL A 205 7.12 10.80 7.96
CA VAL A 205 7.69 9.80 7.05
C VAL A 205 9.14 9.48 7.38
N ARG A 206 9.54 8.23 7.17
CA ARG A 206 10.94 7.78 7.14
C ARG A 206 11.24 7.19 5.77
N TYR A 207 12.33 7.62 5.18
CA TYR A 207 12.77 7.07 3.90
C TYR A 207 13.77 5.95 4.13
N PHE A 208 13.70 4.93 3.28
CA PHE A 208 14.58 3.77 3.33
C PHE A 208 15.46 3.72 2.11
N THR A 209 16.69 3.26 2.28
CA THR A 209 17.54 2.86 1.15
C THR A 209 17.02 1.57 0.54
N LEU A 210 17.36 1.29 -0.71
CA LEU A 210 17.02 0.03 -1.36
C LEU A 210 17.60 -1.17 -0.59
N SER A 211 18.82 -1.03 -0.05
CA SER A 211 19.46 -2.07 0.75
C SER A 211 18.71 -2.36 2.06
N GLU A 212 18.17 -1.33 2.74
CA GLU A 212 17.35 -1.55 3.95
C GLU A 212 16.08 -2.34 3.61
N ILE A 213 15.43 -2.03 2.50
CA ILE A 213 14.20 -2.72 2.06
C ILE A 213 14.51 -4.19 1.74
N LEU A 214 15.48 -4.45 0.86
CA LEU A 214 15.82 -5.82 0.45
C LEU A 214 16.33 -6.67 1.62
N ASN A 215 17.25 -6.12 2.42
CA ASN A 215 17.77 -6.82 3.59
C ASN A 215 16.70 -7.04 4.66
N GLY A 216 15.78 -6.10 4.83
CA GLY A 216 14.61 -6.26 5.72
C GLY A 216 13.74 -7.45 5.32
N VAL A 217 13.44 -7.59 4.03
CA VAL A 217 12.67 -8.72 3.48
C VAL A 217 13.42 -10.04 3.72
N ILE A 218 14.72 -10.11 3.41
CA ILE A 218 15.55 -11.30 3.61
C ILE A 218 15.66 -11.65 5.10
N ALA A 219 15.93 -10.67 5.96
CA ALA A 219 16.08 -10.88 7.40
C ALA A 219 14.78 -11.31 8.10
N THR A 220 13.64 -11.06 7.48
CA THR A 220 12.32 -11.52 7.96
C THR A 220 11.97 -12.92 7.43
N HIS A 221 12.92 -13.60 6.79
CA HIS A 221 12.79 -14.96 6.23
C HIS A 221 11.82 -15.09 5.05
N PHE A 222 11.48 -13.99 4.38
CA PHE A 222 10.90 -14.08 3.06
C PHE A 222 11.95 -14.56 2.05
N THR A 223 11.53 -15.39 1.11
CA THR A 223 12.36 -15.75 -0.05
C THR A 223 12.04 -14.82 -1.19
N LEU A 224 12.96 -13.93 -1.54
CA LEU A 224 12.81 -13.02 -2.68
C LEU A 224 12.80 -13.83 -3.97
N GLN A 225 11.75 -13.66 -4.77
CA GLN A 225 11.57 -14.35 -6.06
C GLN A 225 11.91 -13.43 -7.23
N GLN A 226 11.50 -12.17 -7.14
CA GLN A 226 11.66 -11.20 -8.22
C GLN A 226 11.76 -9.78 -7.65
N PHE A 227 12.54 -8.95 -8.30
CA PHE A 227 12.61 -7.52 -8.05
C PHE A 227 12.67 -6.80 -9.39
N GLU A 228 11.69 -5.95 -9.64
CA GLU A 228 11.55 -5.18 -10.87
C GLU A 228 11.59 -3.68 -10.58
N GLU A 229 12.36 -2.96 -11.36
CA GLU A 229 12.38 -1.50 -11.34
C GLU A 229 11.53 -0.95 -12.47
N HIS A 230 10.75 0.09 -12.17
CA HIS A 230 9.90 0.75 -13.15
C HIS A 230 10.32 2.21 -13.28
N ARG A 231 10.20 2.75 -14.50
CA ARG A 231 10.46 4.17 -14.78
C ARG A 231 9.54 5.05 -13.94
N GLY A 232 9.95 6.29 -13.71
CA GLY A 232 9.10 7.31 -13.10
C GLY A 232 7.84 7.57 -13.93
N TRP A 233 6.86 8.19 -13.30
CA TRP A 233 5.51 8.35 -13.88
C TRP A 233 5.46 9.21 -15.15
N ASN A 234 6.44 10.09 -15.33
CA ASN A 234 6.58 10.91 -16.54
C ASN A 234 7.54 10.29 -17.57
N GLY A 235 7.91 9.02 -17.40
CA GLY A 235 8.80 8.30 -18.30
C GLY A 235 10.28 8.64 -18.14
N GLU A 236 10.66 9.24 -17.01
CA GLU A 236 12.06 9.55 -16.69
C GLU A 236 12.93 8.29 -16.82
N ASN A 237 14.15 8.47 -17.29
CA ASN A 237 15.11 7.37 -17.45
C ASN A 237 15.86 7.04 -16.14
N ILE A 238 15.11 7.06 -15.04
CA ILE A 238 15.52 6.68 -13.70
C ILE A 238 14.44 5.80 -13.08
N PRO A 239 14.77 4.92 -12.12
CA PRO A 239 13.76 4.12 -11.43
C PRO A 239 12.91 5.02 -10.53
N GLY A 240 11.60 5.07 -10.77
CA GLY A 240 10.63 5.82 -9.95
C GLY A 240 9.85 4.94 -8.99
N GLU A 241 9.65 3.67 -9.36
CA GLU A 241 8.98 2.66 -8.56
C GLU A 241 9.72 1.32 -8.67
N PHE A 242 9.43 0.42 -7.73
CA PHE A 242 9.82 -0.99 -7.82
C PHE A 242 8.63 -1.90 -7.51
N THR A 243 8.71 -3.15 -7.95
CA THR A 243 7.82 -4.23 -7.50
C THR A 243 8.68 -5.41 -7.04
N LEU A 244 8.43 -5.85 -5.83
CA LEU A 244 9.09 -6.99 -5.20
C LEU A 244 8.07 -8.11 -5.04
N LEU A 245 8.42 -9.31 -5.53
CA LEU A 245 7.70 -10.56 -5.27
C LEU A 245 8.54 -11.41 -4.31
N ALA A 246 7.95 -11.78 -3.19
CA ALA A 246 8.58 -12.69 -2.23
C ALA A 246 7.58 -13.73 -1.73
N THR A 247 8.07 -14.83 -1.18
CA THR A 247 7.24 -15.93 -0.66
C THR A 247 7.63 -16.27 0.77
N LYS A 248 6.66 -16.73 1.57
CA LYS A 248 6.91 -17.38 2.84
C LYS A 248 7.16 -18.87 2.57
N SER A 249 8.30 -19.42 3.00
CA SER A 249 8.60 -20.85 2.82
C SER A 249 7.50 -21.75 3.35
N ARG A 250 7.24 -22.88 2.68
CA ARG A 250 6.33 -23.94 3.15
C ARG A 250 6.93 -24.79 4.26
N GLU A 251 8.26 -24.85 4.34
CA GLU A 251 8.94 -25.65 5.35
C GLU A 251 8.96 -24.87 6.68
N GLY A 252 8.38 -25.50 7.72
CA GLY A 252 8.55 -25.05 9.10
C GLY A 252 10.05 -25.04 9.42
N ARG A 253 10.50 -24.04 10.19
CA ARG A 253 11.87 -23.94 10.69
C ARG A 253 12.30 -25.28 11.33
N ASN A 254 13.05 -26.09 10.60
CA ASN A 254 13.93 -27.07 11.17
C ASN A 254 15.31 -26.39 11.28
N GLY A 255 15.62 -25.87 12.44
CA GLY A 255 16.90 -25.25 12.77
C GLY A 255 16.85 -24.62 14.14
#